data_b1d787900096a9cdd0ebd2a701db082e
#
_entry.id   b1d787900096a9cdd0ebd2a701db082e
#
_cell.length_a   1.000
_cell.length_b   1.000
_cell.length_c   1.000
_cell.angle_alpha   90.00
_cell.angle_beta   90.00
_cell.angle_gamma   90.00
#
_symmetry.space_group_name_H-M   'P 1'
#
loop_
_entity.id
_entity.type
_entity.pdbx_description
1 polymer ?
#
loop_
_entity_poly.entity_id
_entity_poly.type
_entity_poly.pdbx_seq_one_letter_code
_entity_poly.pdbx_strand_id
1 'polypeptide(L)'
;MNEQATTTAPAEADIHLIQRIIPHRYPFLLIDRVRDIRLNEGAVGIKNVTFNEPHFQGHFPGAPIMPGVTIIEAMAQTAAIVVGLSMNTVDRELLTYFMSIDNAKFRRMVVPGDVLELHVTVKRGGGRVWKFLGQGKVAGALCAEAEFTAMMDLKG
;
A
#
# COMPACT_ATOMS: atom_id res chain seq x y z
N MET A 1 12.70 -2.81 35.16
CA MET A 1 12.40 -2.75 34.46
C MET A 1 12.02 -3.24 33.74
N ASN A 2 11.43 -3.33 33.51
CA ASN A 2 10.99 -3.76 32.76
C ASN A 2 10.90 -3.52 31.73
N GLU A 3 11.06 -3.61 31.37
CA GLU A 3 10.96 -3.46 30.43
C GLU A 3 10.36 -3.85 29.67
N GLN A 4 9.80 -3.81 29.53
CA GLN A 4 9.26 -4.18 28.70
C GLN A 4 9.27 -4.14 27.69
N ALA A 5 9.47 -4.47 27.87
CA ALA A 5 9.65 -4.79 26.51
C ALA A 5 8.41 -4.53 25.76
N THR A 6 8.31 -3.42 25.47
CA THR A 6 7.24 -3.08 24.70
C THR A 6 7.52 -3.51 23.31
N THR A 7 6.90 -4.51 22.89
CA THR A 7 6.81 -4.79 21.51
C THR A 7 6.02 -3.66 20.88
N THR A 8 6.66 -2.57 20.69
CA THR A 8 6.04 -1.58 19.83
C THR A 8 6.24 -2.03 18.41
N ALA A 9 5.19 -1.93 17.63
CA ALA A 9 5.30 -2.20 16.22
C ALA A 9 6.33 -1.28 15.60
N PRO A 10 7.04 -1.72 14.56
CA PRO A 10 7.98 -0.86 13.87
C PRO A 10 7.26 0.33 13.25
N ALA A 11 7.91 1.49 13.27
CA ALA A 11 7.40 2.68 12.61
C ALA A 11 7.61 2.62 11.09
N GLU A 12 8.50 1.75 10.64
CA GLU A 12 8.83 1.58 9.23
C GLU A 12 8.94 0.11 8.88
N ALA A 13 8.64 -0.21 7.62
CA ALA A 13 8.84 -1.54 7.07
C ALA A 13 9.70 -1.42 5.81
N ASP A 14 10.81 -2.13 5.79
CA ASP A 14 11.62 -2.26 4.59
C ASP A 14 11.06 -3.38 3.72
N ILE A 15 11.69 -3.62 2.57
CA ILE A 15 11.20 -4.63 1.63
C ILE A 15 11.17 -6.03 2.25
N HIS A 16 12.09 -6.32 3.15
CA HIS A 16 12.12 -7.65 3.77
C HIS A 16 10.92 -7.86 4.67
N LEU A 17 10.55 -6.87 5.47
CA LEU A 17 9.37 -6.97 6.32
C LEU A 17 8.10 -6.96 5.49
N ILE A 18 8.04 -6.14 4.43
CA ILE A 18 6.89 -6.12 3.53
C ILE A 18 6.63 -7.53 2.98
N GLN A 19 7.68 -8.22 2.52
CA GLN A 19 7.55 -9.56 1.97
C GLN A 19 7.11 -10.61 3.00
N ARG A 20 7.32 -10.33 4.27
CA ARG A 20 6.87 -11.23 5.34
C ARG A 20 5.40 -10.98 5.72
N ILE A 21 4.82 -9.90 5.23
CA ILE A 21 3.43 -9.52 5.57
C ILE A 21 2.50 -9.80 4.42
N ILE A 22 2.88 -9.42 3.19
CA ILE A 22 2.02 -9.60 2.02
C ILE A 22 2.65 -10.62 1.05
N PRO A 23 1.80 -11.41 0.35
CA PRO A 23 2.30 -12.47 -0.53
C PRO A 23 2.68 -12.00 -1.93
N HIS A 24 2.38 -10.76 -2.25
CA HIS A 24 2.66 -10.20 -3.58
C HIS A 24 4.14 -10.32 -3.93
N ARG A 25 4.44 -10.62 -5.21
CA ARG A 25 5.81 -10.74 -5.71
C ARG A 25 5.86 -10.15 -7.12
N TYR A 26 7.06 -10.02 -7.67
CA TYR A 26 7.26 -9.49 -9.00
C TYR A 26 6.31 -10.18 -10.00
N PRO A 27 5.63 -9.46 -10.89
CA PRO A 27 5.77 -8.00 -11.09
C PRO A 27 4.71 -7.19 -10.33
N PHE A 28 4.01 -7.79 -9.38
CA PHE A 28 2.85 -7.19 -8.74
C PHE A 28 3.10 -6.68 -7.31
N LEU A 29 4.30 -6.79 -6.81
CA LEU A 29 4.69 -6.16 -5.55
C LEU A 29 5.08 -4.72 -5.88
N LEU A 30 4.25 -3.76 -5.47
CA LEU A 30 4.39 -2.39 -5.93
C LEU A 30 5.07 -1.45 -4.94
N ILE A 31 5.06 -1.78 -3.65
CA ILE A 31 5.61 -0.87 -2.64
C ILE A 31 7.00 -1.31 -2.22
N ASP A 32 7.89 -0.33 -2.04
CA ASP A 32 9.29 -0.58 -1.71
C ASP A 32 9.58 -0.36 -0.24
N ARG A 33 8.79 0.47 0.42
CA ARG A 33 8.95 0.82 1.83
C ARG A 33 7.62 1.35 2.36
N VAL A 34 7.39 1.20 3.66
CA VAL A 34 6.25 1.83 4.33
C VAL A 34 6.81 2.57 5.54
N ARG A 35 6.42 3.81 5.73
CA ARG A 35 6.87 4.63 6.86
C ARG A 35 5.68 5.23 7.60
N ASP A 36 5.98 5.85 8.74
CA ASP A 36 4.98 6.50 9.58
C ASP A 36 3.82 5.57 9.91
N ILE A 37 4.16 4.33 10.27
CA ILE A 37 3.16 3.30 10.56
C ILE A 37 2.56 3.58 11.93
N ARG A 38 1.22 3.67 11.96
CA ARG A 38 0.45 3.83 13.19
C ARG A 38 -0.60 2.73 13.19
N LEU A 39 -0.49 1.83 14.16
CA LEU A 39 -1.38 0.67 14.22
C LEU A 39 -2.83 1.10 14.25
N ASN A 40 -3.66 0.43 13.48
CA ASN A 40 -5.10 0.68 13.36
C ASN A 40 -5.44 2.08 12.83
N GLU A 41 -4.47 2.87 12.39
CA GLU A 41 -4.70 4.24 11.94
C GLU A 41 -4.27 4.48 10.50
N GLY A 42 -3.04 4.14 10.15
CA GLY A 42 -2.57 4.40 8.80
C GLY A 42 -1.06 4.32 8.65
N ALA A 43 -0.60 4.69 7.46
CA ALA A 43 0.82 4.70 7.11
C ALA A 43 1.01 5.38 5.77
N VAL A 44 2.28 5.55 5.38
CA VAL A 44 2.65 6.06 4.08
C VAL A 44 3.50 5.01 3.36
N GLY A 45 2.99 4.48 2.27
CA GLY A 45 3.73 3.57 1.40
C GLY A 45 4.57 4.36 0.41
N ILE A 46 5.72 3.82 0.05
CA ILE A 46 6.61 4.43 -0.93
C ILE A 46 6.72 3.50 -2.12
N LYS A 47 6.38 4.01 -3.29
CA LYS A 47 6.59 3.33 -4.56
C LYS A 47 7.57 4.15 -5.39
N ASN A 48 8.73 3.57 -5.66
CA ASN A 48 9.66 4.19 -6.60
C ASN A 48 9.24 3.80 -8.00
N VAL A 49 8.83 4.78 -8.80
CA VAL A 49 8.33 4.54 -10.14
C VAL A 49 9.52 4.53 -11.09
N THR A 50 9.77 3.36 -11.71
CA THR A 50 10.91 3.24 -12.62
C THR A 50 10.44 2.76 -13.98
N PHE A 51 11.12 3.25 -15.03
CA PHE A 51 10.79 2.85 -16.39
C PHE A 51 10.96 1.34 -16.62
N ASN A 52 11.79 0.70 -15.82
CA ASN A 52 12.04 -0.74 -15.92
C ASN A 52 10.95 -1.58 -15.24
N GLU A 53 9.71 -1.16 -15.34
CA GLU A 53 8.56 -1.92 -14.84
C GLU A 53 7.75 -2.42 -16.03
N PRO A 54 7.28 -3.67 -16.00
CA PRO A 54 6.60 -4.28 -17.16
C PRO A 54 5.44 -3.48 -17.71
N HIS A 55 4.64 -2.82 -16.86
CA HIS A 55 3.45 -2.14 -17.33
C HIS A 55 3.75 -0.95 -18.24
N PHE A 56 4.96 -0.37 -18.17
CA PHE A 56 5.28 0.79 -19.02
C PHE A 56 5.53 0.40 -20.48
N GLN A 57 5.71 -0.89 -20.76
CA GLN A 57 5.87 -1.33 -22.15
C GLN A 57 4.57 -1.21 -22.93
N GLY A 58 3.44 -1.34 -22.24
CA GLY A 58 2.13 -1.28 -22.86
C GLY A 58 1.30 -0.06 -22.51
N HIS A 59 1.68 0.70 -21.49
CA HIS A 59 0.87 1.80 -20.99
C HIS A 59 1.71 3.08 -20.82
N PHE A 60 2.11 3.75 -21.86
CA PHE A 60 1.90 3.44 -23.28
C PHE A 60 3.23 3.53 -24.03
N PRO A 61 3.42 2.84 -25.13
CA PRO A 61 4.65 2.97 -25.92
C PRO A 61 4.93 4.42 -26.24
N GLY A 62 6.12 4.91 -25.86
CA GLY A 62 6.50 6.31 -26.06
C GLY A 62 5.90 7.31 -25.10
N ALA A 63 4.98 6.89 -24.22
CA ALA A 63 4.35 7.78 -23.24
C ALA A 63 4.06 6.98 -21.96
N PRO A 64 5.10 6.67 -21.17
CA PRO A 64 4.92 5.82 -19.98
C PRO A 64 4.19 6.55 -18.88
N ILE A 65 3.07 5.99 -18.46
CA ILE A 65 2.23 6.54 -17.40
C ILE A 65 1.84 5.38 -16.50
N MET A 66 1.99 5.54 -15.19
CA MET A 66 1.57 4.50 -14.25
C MET A 66 0.05 4.36 -14.32
N PRO A 67 -0.47 3.14 -14.59
CA PRO A 67 -1.92 2.95 -14.65
C PRO A 67 -2.59 3.35 -13.33
N GLY A 68 -3.71 4.09 -13.43
CA GLY A 68 -4.42 4.52 -12.22
C GLY A 68 -4.85 3.36 -11.34
N VAL A 69 -5.26 2.25 -11.95
CA VAL A 69 -5.69 1.07 -11.18
C VAL A 69 -4.54 0.47 -10.37
N THR A 70 -3.30 0.57 -10.85
CA THR A 70 -2.15 0.08 -10.08
C THR A 70 -1.78 1.03 -8.95
N ILE A 71 -2.12 2.31 -9.07
CA ILE A 71 -1.95 3.24 -7.95
C ILE A 71 -2.87 2.82 -6.80
N ILE A 72 -4.13 2.50 -7.10
CA ILE A 72 -5.07 2.03 -6.08
C ILE A 72 -4.60 0.69 -5.49
N GLU A 73 -4.07 -0.19 -6.33
CA GLU A 73 -3.50 -1.45 -5.84
C GLU A 73 -2.35 -1.19 -4.87
N ALA A 74 -1.48 -0.23 -5.19
CA ALA A 74 -0.37 0.13 -4.29
C ALA A 74 -0.88 0.70 -2.96
N MET A 75 -1.98 1.45 -2.98
CA MET A 75 -2.65 1.90 -1.75
C MET A 75 -3.12 0.71 -0.93
N ALA A 76 -3.71 -0.29 -1.58
CA ALA A 76 -4.19 -1.49 -0.89
C ALA A 76 -3.04 -2.30 -0.30
N GLN A 77 -1.92 -2.38 -0.99
CA GLN A 77 -0.75 -3.07 -0.44
C GLN A 77 -0.21 -2.35 0.79
N THR A 78 -0.17 -1.01 0.75
CA THR A 78 0.22 -0.22 1.91
C THR A 78 -0.74 -0.48 3.07
N ALA A 79 -2.04 -0.49 2.78
CA ALA A 79 -3.06 -0.77 3.78
C ALA A 79 -2.89 -2.17 4.38
N ALA A 80 -2.53 -3.15 3.56
CA ALA A 80 -2.32 -4.52 4.04
C ALA A 80 -1.14 -4.60 5.03
N ILE A 81 -0.12 -3.75 4.85
CA ILE A 81 0.97 -3.68 5.82
C ILE A 81 0.44 -3.18 7.17
N VAL A 82 -0.40 -2.14 7.14
CA VAL A 82 -1.02 -1.62 8.37
C VAL A 82 -1.82 -2.73 9.05
N VAL A 83 -2.65 -3.44 8.29
CA VAL A 83 -3.47 -4.52 8.86
C VAL A 83 -2.60 -5.64 9.41
N GLY A 84 -1.60 -6.09 8.67
CA GLY A 84 -0.73 -7.17 9.10
C GLY A 84 -0.01 -6.87 10.40
N LEU A 85 0.46 -5.66 10.56
CA LEU A 85 1.11 -5.24 11.81
C LEU A 85 0.09 -5.03 12.93
N SER A 86 -1.08 -4.46 12.61
CA SER A 86 -2.12 -4.22 13.60
C SER A 86 -2.71 -5.52 14.14
N MET A 87 -2.83 -6.54 13.29
CA MET A 87 -3.41 -7.83 13.65
C MET A 87 -2.34 -8.87 14.01
N ASN A 88 -1.06 -8.47 13.95
CA ASN A 88 0.07 -9.33 14.29
C ASN A 88 0.10 -10.61 13.45
N THR A 89 0.05 -10.44 12.11
CA THR A 89 0.02 -11.57 11.18
C THR A 89 1.31 -11.68 10.36
N VAL A 90 2.42 -11.17 10.86
CA VAL A 90 3.72 -11.30 10.19
C VAL A 90 4.06 -12.79 10.05
N ASP A 91 4.60 -13.16 8.88
CA ASP A 91 4.93 -14.53 8.50
C ASP A 91 3.71 -15.43 8.27
N ARG A 92 2.53 -14.83 8.19
CA ARG A 92 1.30 -15.51 7.80
C ARG A 92 0.77 -14.82 6.56
N GLU A 93 0.58 -15.53 5.47
CA GLU A 93 0.18 -14.90 4.20
C GLU A 93 -1.17 -14.20 4.37
N LEU A 94 -1.15 -12.88 4.30
CA LEU A 94 -2.36 -12.06 4.39
C LEU A 94 -2.83 -11.72 2.98
N LEU A 95 -3.93 -12.33 2.58
CA LEU A 95 -4.52 -12.11 1.27
C LEU A 95 -5.49 -10.94 1.37
N THR A 96 -5.42 -10.04 0.40
CA THR A 96 -6.26 -8.84 0.37
C THR A 96 -7.12 -8.86 -0.87
N TYR A 97 -8.43 -8.80 -0.67
CA TYR A 97 -9.39 -8.79 -1.78
C TYR A 97 -10.19 -7.50 -1.76
N PHE A 98 -10.18 -6.77 -2.86
CA PHE A 98 -11.05 -5.60 -2.98
C PHE A 98 -12.51 -6.04 -2.95
N MET A 99 -13.30 -5.34 -2.14
CA MET A 99 -14.75 -5.49 -2.13
C MET A 99 -15.43 -4.33 -2.84
N SER A 100 -14.87 -3.13 -2.70
CA SER A 100 -15.38 -1.96 -3.40
C SER A 100 -14.31 -0.88 -3.49
N ILE A 101 -14.40 -0.07 -4.51
CA ILE A 101 -13.58 1.12 -4.70
C ILE A 101 -14.54 2.25 -5.00
N ASP A 102 -14.50 3.30 -4.17
CA ASP A 102 -15.44 4.40 -4.26
C ASP A 102 -14.69 5.71 -4.42
N ASN A 103 -15.30 6.64 -5.15
CA ASN A 103 -14.79 8.01 -5.28
C ASN A 103 -13.34 8.05 -5.76
N ALA A 104 -12.99 7.16 -6.69
CA ALA A 104 -11.65 7.13 -7.25
C ALA A 104 -11.50 8.30 -8.22
N LYS A 105 -10.45 9.09 -8.02
CA LYS A 105 -10.16 10.25 -8.87
C LYS A 105 -8.68 10.30 -9.17
N PHE A 106 -8.36 10.54 -10.43
CA PHE A 106 -6.98 10.61 -10.91
C PHE A 106 -6.76 12.04 -11.42
N ARG A 107 -5.89 12.78 -10.73
CA ARG A 107 -5.75 14.23 -10.95
C ARG A 107 -4.49 14.62 -11.67
N ARG A 108 -3.43 13.81 -11.55
CA ARG A 108 -2.15 14.05 -12.20
C ARG A 108 -1.52 12.72 -12.58
N MET A 109 -0.82 12.70 -13.69
CA MET A 109 -0.11 11.51 -14.13
C MET A 109 1.09 11.23 -13.24
N VAL A 110 1.32 9.95 -12.99
CA VAL A 110 2.51 9.46 -12.30
C VAL A 110 3.37 8.80 -13.36
N VAL A 111 4.62 9.20 -13.43
CA VAL A 111 5.52 8.79 -14.52
C VAL A 111 6.84 8.28 -13.96
N PRO A 112 7.62 7.54 -14.78
CA PRO A 112 8.94 7.07 -14.33
C PRO A 112 9.81 8.22 -13.83
N GLY A 113 10.48 7.99 -12.71
CA GLY A 113 11.28 8.99 -12.01
C GLY A 113 10.57 9.58 -10.81
N ASP A 114 9.26 9.42 -10.72
CA ASP A 114 8.51 9.91 -9.57
C ASP A 114 8.69 8.99 -8.37
N VAL A 115 8.65 9.58 -7.17
CA VAL A 115 8.49 8.83 -5.92
C VAL A 115 7.04 9.03 -5.49
N LEU A 116 6.26 7.96 -5.57
CA LEU A 116 4.85 8.01 -5.25
C LEU A 116 4.65 7.66 -3.78
N GLU A 117 4.06 8.57 -3.03
CA GLU A 117 3.70 8.35 -1.63
C GLU A 117 2.23 7.97 -1.54
N LEU A 118 1.98 6.87 -0.86
CA LEU A 118 0.63 6.33 -0.72
C LEU A 118 0.20 6.50 0.73
N HIS A 119 -0.53 7.58 0.97
CA HIS A 119 -1.02 7.92 2.31
C HIS A 119 -2.33 7.17 2.52
N VAL A 120 -2.36 6.20 3.43
CA VAL A 120 -3.57 5.46 3.73
C VAL A 120 -4.00 5.68 5.16
N THR A 121 -5.31 5.83 5.34
CA THR A 121 -5.93 6.06 6.64
C THR A 121 -7.03 5.03 6.82
N VAL A 122 -7.04 4.38 8.00
CA VAL A 122 -8.10 3.43 8.34
C VAL A 122 -9.35 4.22 8.69
N LYS A 123 -10.43 3.93 7.98
CA LYS A 123 -11.75 4.49 8.27
C LYS A 123 -12.54 3.56 9.19
N ARG A 124 -12.37 2.26 9.01
CA ARG A 124 -13.06 1.25 9.82
C ARG A 124 -12.31 -0.06 9.67
N GLY A 125 -12.18 -0.83 10.75
CA GLY A 125 -11.48 -2.09 10.70
C GLY A 125 -11.55 -2.85 12.02
N GLY A 126 -10.61 -3.75 12.21
CA GLY A 126 -10.49 -4.57 13.41
C GLY A 126 -10.89 -6.01 13.21
N GLY A 127 -11.66 -6.33 12.18
CA GLY A 127 -12.04 -7.68 11.83
C GLY A 127 -11.45 -8.11 10.49
N ARG A 128 -12.25 -8.78 9.67
CA ARG A 128 -11.80 -9.22 8.35
C ARG A 128 -12.03 -8.16 7.28
N VAL A 129 -12.98 -7.27 7.49
CA VAL A 129 -13.32 -6.24 6.49
C VAL A 129 -12.84 -4.89 6.99
N TRP A 130 -12.06 -4.22 6.16
CA TRP A 130 -11.46 -2.93 6.49
C TRP A 130 -11.78 -1.91 5.41
N LYS A 131 -12.04 -0.68 5.82
CA LYS A 131 -12.26 0.43 4.89
C LYS A 131 -11.18 1.49 5.09
N PHE A 132 -10.65 1.97 3.96
CA PHE A 132 -9.53 2.93 3.97
C PHE A 132 -9.82 4.12 3.07
N LEU A 133 -9.17 5.23 3.39
CA LEU A 133 -9.01 6.35 2.48
C LEU A 133 -7.56 6.35 2.01
N GLY A 134 -7.34 6.41 0.70
CA GLY A 134 -6.01 6.47 0.11
C GLY A 134 -5.79 7.74 -0.69
N GLN A 135 -4.60 8.30 -0.57
CA GLN A 135 -4.18 9.46 -1.36
C GLN A 135 -2.78 9.19 -1.89
N GLY A 136 -2.62 9.30 -3.20
CA GLY A 136 -1.30 9.17 -3.84
C GLY A 136 -0.73 10.55 -4.12
N LYS A 137 0.49 10.80 -3.68
CA LYS A 137 1.13 12.10 -3.83
C LYS A 137 2.53 11.95 -4.40
N VAL A 138 2.92 12.91 -5.24
CA VAL A 138 4.29 13.04 -5.75
C VAL A 138 4.75 14.45 -5.41
N ALA A 139 5.85 14.53 -4.67
CA ALA A 139 6.42 15.83 -4.25
C ALA A 139 5.36 16.72 -3.60
N GLY A 140 4.48 16.13 -2.80
CA GLY A 140 3.43 16.84 -2.08
C GLY A 140 2.17 17.11 -2.88
N ALA A 141 2.16 16.87 -4.19
CA ALA A 141 0.99 17.14 -5.03
C ALA A 141 0.10 15.91 -5.10
N LEU A 142 -1.20 16.08 -4.89
CA LEU A 142 -2.17 14.98 -4.95
C LEU A 142 -2.35 14.51 -6.39
N CYS A 143 -2.02 13.26 -6.64
CA CYS A 143 -2.13 12.66 -7.97
C CYS A 143 -3.37 11.78 -8.11
N ALA A 144 -3.74 11.08 -7.03
CA ALA A 144 -4.87 10.16 -7.05
C ALA A 144 -5.44 10.03 -5.66
N GLU A 145 -6.73 9.69 -5.58
CA GLU A 145 -7.38 9.41 -4.30
C GLU A 145 -8.50 8.41 -4.51
N ALA A 146 -8.80 7.64 -3.48
CA ALA A 146 -9.90 6.68 -3.52
C ALA A 146 -10.23 6.24 -2.10
N GLU A 147 -11.49 5.86 -1.91
CA GLU A 147 -11.87 5.08 -0.74
C GLU A 147 -12.01 3.63 -1.21
N PHE A 148 -11.57 2.70 -0.40
CA PHE A 148 -11.71 1.30 -0.78
C PHE A 148 -11.97 0.43 0.44
N THR A 149 -12.72 -0.63 0.21
CA THR A 149 -13.05 -1.63 1.22
C THR A 149 -12.41 -2.93 0.77
N ALA A 150 -11.73 -3.59 1.69
CA ALA A 150 -11.04 -4.83 1.38
C ALA A 150 -11.32 -5.88 2.44
N MET A 151 -11.37 -7.12 2.01
CA MET A 151 -11.43 -8.26 2.91
C MET A 151 -10.02 -8.80 3.09
N MET A 152 -9.63 -8.99 4.34
CA MET A 152 -8.34 -9.53 4.71
C MET A 152 -8.52 -10.98 5.14
N ASP A 153 -7.80 -11.87 4.51
CA ASP A 153 -7.95 -13.30 4.75
C ASP A 153 -6.57 -13.92 4.94
N LEU A 154 -6.44 -14.72 5.98
CA LEU A 154 -5.21 -15.44 6.23
C LEU A 154 -5.26 -16.79 5.53
N LYS A 155 -4.25 -17.04 4.71
CA LYS A 155 -4.13 -18.30 4.02
C LYS A 155 -3.61 -19.36 5.00
N GLY A 156 -4.36 -20.39 5.19
CA GLY A 156 -3.96 -21.53 6.01
C GLY A 156 -4.04 -21.26 7.49
#